data_9af36615d64df64d33bc88f646b4868e
#
_entry.id   9af36615d64df64d33bc88f646b4868e
#
_cell.length_a   1.000
_cell.length_b   1.000
_cell.length_c   1.000
_cell.angle_alpha   90.00
_cell.angle_beta   90.00
_cell.angle_gamma   90.00
#
_symmetry.space_group_name_H-M   'P 1'
#
loop_
_entity.id
_entity.type
_entity.pdbx_description
1 polymer ?
#
loop_
_entity_poly.entity_id
_entity_poly.type
_entity_poly.pdbx_seq_one_letter_code
_entity_poly.pdbx_strand_id
1 'polypeptide(L)'
;MPKRVVAVEDMTVLLSVHDISLVNEDDFVKTYDLLSDFGISSMTLLVTPFYGLKKTNMITEASIFTRFLKSLNLEIAMHGYSHFSKSGSLNEFNGIVESKIETRLKDGISILTKGFGFRPSGFVPAIWESSPKVLRAVKNIGFGFCVSGNNIYRYSDDTIFTTSEKIISEGQRSLNLEDSLIEIELGGSLQIGVHPFDHRKNQLFEVLEDLKDRLGYRFIGYRDYLSSVS
;
A
#
# COMPACT_ATOMS: atom_id res chain seq x y z
N MET A 1 -10.33 -8.42 23.87
CA MET A 1 -10.82 -9.68 23.28
C MET A 1 -9.70 -10.30 22.47
N PRO A 2 -9.58 -11.63 22.37
CA PRO A 2 -8.58 -12.25 21.52
C PRO A 2 -8.81 -11.81 20.07
N LYS A 3 -7.76 -11.36 19.39
CA LYS A 3 -7.82 -10.99 17.97
C LYS A 3 -8.13 -12.25 17.16
N ARG A 4 -9.15 -12.17 16.32
CA ARG A 4 -9.43 -13.23 15.35
C ARG A 4 -8.38 -13.14 14.25
N VAL A 5 -7.73 -14.26 13.92
CA VAL A 5 -6.83 -14.37 12.77
C VAL A 5 -7.54 -15.20 11.70
N VAL A 6 -7.58 -14.70 10.49
CA VAL A 6 -8.28 -15.29 9.35
C VAL A 6 -7.32 -15.30 8.16
N ALA A 7 -7.18 -16.43 7.48
CA ALA A 7 -6.46 -16.47 6.21
C ALA A 7 -7.23 -15.65 5.15
N VAL A 8 -6.50 -14.92 4.32
CA VAL A 8 -7.07 -14.35 3.10
C VAL A 8 -7.46 -15.49 2.17
N GLU A 9 -8.56 -15.33 1.45
CA GLU A 9 -9.04 -16.35 0.49
C GLU A 9 -7.96 -16.68 -0.54
N ASP A 10 -7.81 -17.97 -0.84
CA ASP A 10 -6.91 -18.46 -1.86
C ASP A 10 -7.19 -17.83 -3.24
N MET A 11 -6.21 -17.86 -4.12
CA MET A 11 -6.29 -17.26 -5.45
C MET A 11 -6.63 -15.75 -5.43
N THR A 12 -6.28 -15.05 -4.36
CA THR A 12 -6.50 -13.61 -4.20
C THR A 12 -5.17 -12.87 -4.16
N VAL A 13 -5.04 -11.82 -4.99
CA VAL A 13 -3.96 -10.84 -4.95
C VAL A 13 -4.49 -9.55 -4.36
N LEU A 14 -3.99 -9.18 -3.19
CA LEU A 14 -4.15 -7.83 -2.64
C LEU A 14 -3.10 -6.93 -3.27
N LEU A 15 -3.51 -6.16 -4.29
CA LEU A 15 -2.61 -5.31 -5.05
C LEU A 15 -2.54 -3.90 -4.50
N SER A 16 -1.32 -3.38 -4.38
CA SER A 16 -1.08 -1.98 -4.01
C SER A 16 0.03 -1.34 -4.83
N VAL A 17 -0.13 -0.07 -5.19
CA VAL A 17 0.93 0.74 -5.80
C VAL A 17 1.52 1.63 -4.72
N HIS A 18 2.81 1.44 -4.43
CA HIS A 18 3.55 2.07 -3.34
C HIS A 18 4.15 3.43 -3.75
N ASP A 19 4.69 4.16 -2.79
CA ASP A 19 5.55 5.36 -2.96
C ASP A 19 4.96 6.48 -3.83
N ILE A 20 3.65 6.50 -4.02
CA ILE A 20 3.00 7.52 -4.84
C ILE A 20 3.20 8.90 -4.21
N SER A 21 3.85 9.78 -4.96
CA SER A 21 4.18 11.14 -4.52
C SER A 21 4.38 12.07 -5.71
N LEU A 22 4.46 13.39 -5.48
CA LEU A 22 4.67 14.38 -6.54
C LEU A 22 6.02 14.27 -7.25
N VAL A 23 6.96 13.47 -6.72
CA VAL A 23 8.30 13.31 -7.33
C VAL A 23 8.36 12.20 -8.37
N ASN A 24 7.36 11.34 -8.43
CA ASN A 24 7.32 10.19 -9.33
C ASN A 24 6.02 10.10 -10.15
N GLU A 25 5.38 11.25 -10.38
CA GLU A 25 4.09 11.33 -11.07
C GLU A 25 4.12 10.73 -12.47
N ASP A 26 5.12 11.05 -13.29
CA ASP A 26 5.25 10.52 -14.67
C ASP A 26 5.49 9.01 -14.70
N ASP A 27 6.28 8.49 -13.76
CA ASP A 27 6.54 7.06 -13.65
C ASP A 27 5.30 6.31 -13.13
N PHE A 28 4.55 6.91 -12.19
CA PHE A 28 3.30 6.35 -11.73
C PHE A 28 2.27 6.22 -12.85
N VAL A 29 2.09 7.27 -13.66
CA VAL A 29 1.14 7.25 -14.78
C VAL A 29 1.44 6.08 -15.71
N LYS A 30 2.70 5.90 -16.11
CA LYS A 30 3.12 4.80 -16.98
C LYS A 30 2.87 3.42 -16.37
N THR A 31 3.17 3.27 -15.07
CA THR A 31 2.90 2.00 -14.37
C THR A 31 1.40 1.73 -14.24
N TYR A 32 0.61 2.77 -13.95
CA TYR A 32 -0.84 2.66 -13.88
C TYR A 32 -1.45 2.28 -15.25
N ASP A 33 -1.00 2.92 -16.33
CA ASP A 33 -1.45 2.61 -17.68
C ASP A 33 -1.20 1.15 -18.03
N LEU A 34 0.00 0.62 -17.73
CA LEU A 34 0.31 -0.80 -17.92
C LEU A 34 -0.61 -1.71 -17.10
N LEU A 35 -0.83 -1.42 -15.82
CA LEU A 35 -1.76 -2.20 -14.99
C LEU A 35 -3.18 -2.18 -15.56
N SER A 36 -3.61 -1.03 -16.05
CA SER A 36 -4.91 -0.86 -16.70
C SER A 36 -5.02 -1.64 -18.02
N ASP A 37 -3.97 -1.62 -18.85
CA ASP A 37 -3.89 -2.37 -20.11
C ASP A 37 -3.96 -3.88 -19.88
N PHE A 38 -3.39 -4.39 -18.79
CA PHE A 38 -3.59 -5.77 -18.33
C PHE A 38 -5.00 -6.03 -17.75
N GLY A 39 -5.90 -5.02 -17.73
CA GLY A 39 -7.25 -5.16 -17.19
C GLY A 39 -7.29 -5.29 -15.66
N ILE A 40 -6.27 -4.82 -14.96
CA ILE A 40 -6.25 -4.75 -13.48
C ILE A 40 -6.90 -3.43 -13.07
N SER A 41 -8.14 -3.48 -12.63
CA SER A 41 -8.96 -2.30 -12.31
C SER A 41 -9.18 -2.07 -10.82
N SER A 42 -8.76 -2.99 -9.95
CA SER A 42 -8.90 -2.86 -8.49
C SER A 42 -7.55 -2.97 -7.81
N MET A 43 -7.15 -1.92 -7.12
CA MET A 43 -5.90 -1.82 -6.38
C MET A 43 -5.98 -0.72 -5.33
N THR A 44 -5.04 -0.71 -4.38
CA THR A 44 -4.89 0.36 -3.40
C THR A 44 -3.75 1.28 -3.80
N LEU A 45 -4.01 2.57 -3.88
CA LEU A 45 -2.99 3.60 -4.10
C LEU A 45 -2.40 4.04 -2.75
N LEU A 46 -1.13 3.74 -2.54
CA LEU A 46 -0.39 4.08 -1.32
C LEU A 46 0.33 5.41 -1.50
N VAL A 47 -0.28 6.48 -0.99
CA VAL A 47 0.19 7.85 -1.20
C VAL A 47 0.97 8.35 0.01
N THR A 48 2.20 8.84 -0.24
CA THR A 48 3.03 9.48 0.77
C THR A 48 2.69 10.97 0.87
N PRO A 49 2.14 11.45 2.00
CA PRO A 49 1.63 12.82 2.11
C PRO A 49 2.69 13.90 2.02
N PHE A 50 3.91 13.65 2.53
CA PHE A 50 4.97 14.66 2.66
C PHE A 50 6.35 14.09 2.32
N TYR A 51 6.49 13.58 1.10
CA TYR A 51 7.66 12.82 0.65
C TYR A 51 8.99 13.57 0.88
N GLY A 52 9.91 12.92 1.60
CA GLY A 52 11.23 13.45 1.91
C GLY A 52 11.23 14.70 2.78
N LEU A 53 10.13 15.04 3.47
CA LEU A 53 9.96 16.25 4.29
C LEU A 53 10.17 17.56 3.51
N LYS A 54 9.93 17.55 2.18
CA LYS A 54 10.07 18.73 1.33
C LYS A 54 8.69 19.31 0.98
N LYS A 55 8.48 20.61 1.24
CA LYS A 55 7.19 21.27 0.95
C LYS A 55 6.77 21.18 -0.51
N THR A 56 7.72 21.17 -1.43
CA THR A 56 7.48 20.97 -2.88
C THR A 56 6.90 19.61 -3.23
N ASN A 57 7.07 18.62 -2.36
CA ASN A 57 6.65 17.24 -2.55
C ASN A 57 5.40 16.89 -1.72
N MET A 58 4.81 17.89 -1.07
CA MET A 58 3.62 17.71 -0.26
C MET A 58 2.37 17.64 -1.15
N ILE A 59 1.53 16.63 -0.92
CA ILE A 59 0.25 16.49 -1.61
C ILE A 59 -0.62 17.74 -1.37
N THR A 60 -1.15 18.32 -2.45
CA THR A 60 -2.04 19.49 -2.40
C THR A 60 -3.17 19.35 -3.42
N GLU A 61 -4.33 19.93 -3.13
CA GLU A 61 -5.49 19.97 -4.04
C GLU A 61 -5.16 20.69 -5.36
N ALA A 62 -4.26 21.67 -5.32
CA ALA A 62 -3.84 22.43 -6.49
C ALA A 62 -3.03 21.61 -7.50
N SER A 63 -2.41 20.50 -7.07
CA SER A 63 -1.62 19.65 -7.96
C SER A 63 -2.50 18.98 -9.02
N ILE A 64 -2.04 19.01 -10.28
CA ILE A 64 -2.67 18.28 -11.39
C ILE A 64 -2.64 16.77 -11.09
N PHE A 65 -1.52 16.28 -10.60
CA PHE A 65 -1.35 14.86 -10.25
C PHE A 65 -2.30 14.42 -9.13
N THR A 66 -2.51 15.24 -8.09
CA THR A 66 -3.49 14.93 -7.03
C THR A 66 -4.91 14.82 -7.60
N ARG A 67 -5.29 15.72 -8.52
CA ARG A 67 -6.59 15.64 -9.20
C ARG A 67 -6.69 14.41 -10.11
N PHE A 68 -5.61 14.06 -10.79
CA PHE A 68 -5.53 12.84 -11.59
C PHE A 68 -5.74 11.60 -10.71
N LEU A 69 -5.00 11.44 -9.61
CA LEU A 69 -5.19 10.32 -8.68
C LEU A 69 -6.63 10.22 -8.17
N LYS A 70 -7.23 11.37 -7.84
CA LYS A 70 -8.63 11.44 -7.40
C LYS A 70 -9.61 10.98 -8.50
N SER A 71 -9.33 11.30 -9.76
CA SER A 71 -10.20 10.93 -10.89
C SER A 71 -10.20 9.45 -11.21
N LEU A 72 -9.18 8.69 -10.77
CA LEU A 72 -9.11 7.24 -10.94
C LEU A 72 -10.18 6.49 -10.12
N ASN A 73 -10.77 7.14 -9.13
CA ASN A 73 -11.79 6.58 -8.24
C ASN A 73 -11.35 5.27 -7.55
N LEU A 74 -10.05 5.10 -7.34
CA LEU A 74 -9.45 3.98 -6.64
C LEU A 74 -9.31 4.27 -5.14
N GLU A 75 -9.10 3.22 -4.37
CA GLU A 75 -8.79 3.35 -2.95
C GLU A 75 -7.48 4.12 -2.74
N ILE A 76 -7.50 5.12 -1.84
CA ILE A 76 -6.31 5.83 -1.37
C ILE A 76 -6.07 5.49 0.10
N ALA A 77 -4.89 4.93 0.38
CA ALA A 77 -4.38 4.71 1.73
C ALA A 77 -3.08 5.51 1.94
N MET A 78 -2.77 5.80 3.19
CA MET A 78 -1.58 6.57 3.56
C MET A 78 -0.35 5.67 3.61
N HIS A 79 0.73 6.04 2.90
CA HIS A 79 2.00 5.31 2.86
C HIS A 79 3.08 6.03 3.67
N GLY A 80 3.24 5.61 4.92
CA GLY A 80 4.08 6.36 5.83
C GLY A 80 3.61 7.81 6.03
N TYR A 81 4.48 8.69 6.50
CA TYR A 81 4.29 10.14 6.55
C TYR A 81 5.18 10.86 5.54
N SER A 82 6.47 10.52 5.54
CA SER A 82 7.49 11.15 4.70
C SER A 82 8.32 10.15 3.92
N HIS A 83 8.08 8.87 4.08
CA HIS A 83 8.82 7.73 3.55
C HIS A 83 10.24 7.60 4.11
N PHE A 84 10.87 8.71 4.48
CA PHE A 84 12.23 8.72 5.06
C PHE A 84 12.24 9.44 6.40
N SER A 85 13.09 8.98 7.33
CA SER A 85 13.45 9.74 8.51
C SER A 85 14.34 10.95 8.12
N LYS A 86 14.55 11.88 9.04
CA LYS A 86 15.48 13.00 8.84
C LYS A 86 16.93 12.53 8.56
N SER A 87 17.30 11.33 9.02
CA SER A 87 18.61 10.72 8.76
C SER A 87 18.68 9.90 7.47
N GLY A 88 17.59 9.87 6.68
CA GLY A 88 17.53 9.12 5.42
C GLY A 88 17.15 7.63 5.57
N SER A 89 16.85 7.16 6.78
CA SER A 89 16.36 5.78 6.97
C SER A 89 14.95 5.61 6.45
N LEU A 90 14.66 4.51 5.75
CA LEU A 90 13.32 4.13 5.31
C LEU A 90 12.36 3.86 6.48
N ASN A 91 12.88 3.41 7.63
CA ASN A 91 12.07 3.28 8.84
C ASN A 91 11.91 4.63 9.55
N GLU A 92 10.99 5.43 9.05
CA GLU A 92 10.76 6.80 9.51
C GLU A 92 10.23 6.90 10.95
N PHE A 93 9.70 5.82 11.52
CA PHE A 93 9.18 5.76 12.88
C PHE A 93 10.13 5.10 13.89
N ASN A 94 11.31 4.63 13.44
CA ASN A 94 12.28 4.02 14.33
C ASN A 94 12.80 5.04 15.35
N GLY A 95 12.88 4.64 16.62
CA GLY A 95 13.37 5.50 17.71
C GLY A 95 12.44 6.65 18.10
N ILE A 96 11.25 6.76 17.50
CA ILE A 96 10.29 7.83 17.79
C ILE A 96 9.31 7.41 18.89
N VAL A 97 8.98 8.32 19.79
CA VAL A 97 7.97 8.11 20.84
C VAL A 97 6.55 8.12 20.25
N GLU A 98 5.64 7.34 20.83
CA GLU A 98 4.29 7.12 20.31
C GLU A 98 3.50 8.41 20.04
N SER A 99 3.57 9.40 20.94
CA SER A 99 2.90 10.69 20.76
C SER A 99 3.38 11.48 19.52
N LYS A 100 4.66 11.36 19.17
CA LYS A 100 5.18 11.96 17.93
C LYS A 100 4.78 11.16 16.68
N ILE A 101 4.64 9.84 16.81
CA ILE A 101 4.08 9.00 15.72
C ILE A 101 2.65 9.46 15.45
N GLU A 102 1.80 9.57 16.48
CA GLU A 102 0.43 10.05 16.35
C GLU A 102 0.34 11.43 15.70
N THR A 103 1.21 12.36 16.11
CA THR A 103 1.25 13.70 15.50
C THR A 103 1.54 13.63 14.01
N ARG A 104 2.56 12.89 13.58
CA ARG A 104 2.89 12.72 12.15
C ARG A 104 1.75 12.07 11.37
N LEU A 105 1.13 11.05 11.94
CA LEU A 105 0.01 10.39 11.30
C LEU A 105 -1.20 11.32 11.15
N LYS A 106 -1.52 12.14 12.17
CA LYS A 106 -2.57 13.17 12.11
C LYS A 106 -2.26 14.23 11.06
N ASP A 107 -1.02 14.69 10.99
CA ASP A 107 -0.58 15.65 9.97
C ASP A 107 -0.69 15.05 8.57
N GLY A 108 -0.27 13.79 8.38
CA GLY A 108 -0.40 13.10 7.10
C GLY A 108 -1.86 12.94 6.67
N ILE A 109 -2.75 12.53 7.58
CA ILE A 109 -4.20 12.49 7.32
C ILE A 109 -4.71 13.87 6.91
N SER A 110 -4.31 14.93 7.63
CA SER A 110 -4.74 16.31 7.30
C SER A 110 -4.30 16.71 5.89
N ILE A 111 -3.06 16.40 5.51
CA ILE A 111 -2.53 16.68 4.16
C ILE A 111 -3.35 15.94 3.10
N LEU A 112 -3.51 14.62 3.24
CA LEU A 112 -4.23 13.81 2.27
C LEU A 112 -5.72 14.20 2.20
N THR A 113 -6.34 14.47 3.36
CA THR A 113 -7.77 14.90 3.39
C THR A 113 -7.96 16.22 2.68
N LYS A 114 -7.05 17.20 2.85
CA LYS A 114 -7.09 18.47 2.12
C LYS A 114 -6.84 18.27 0.62
N GLY A 115 -5.91 17.38 0.26
CA GLY A 115 -5.58 17.11 -1.14
C GLY A 115 -6.71 16.42 -1.90
N PHE A 116 -7.27 15.37 -1.32
CA PHE A 116 -8.25 14.51 -1.99
C PHE A 116 -9.72 14.86 -1.67
N GLY A 117 -10.00 15.60 -0.59
CA GLY A 117 -11.35 15.90 -0.13
C GLY A 117 -12.00 14.79 0.69
N PHE A 118 -11.28 13.71 0.97
CA PHE A 118 -11.71 12.60 1.84
C PHE A 118 -10.52 12.03 2.62
N ARG A 119 -10.84 11.34 3.73
CA ARG A 119 -9.85 10.71 4.59
C ARG A 119 -9.27 9.45 3.93
N PRO A 120 -7.93 9.17 4.01
CA PRO A 120 -7.37 7.90 3.57
C PRO A 120 -7.98 6.73 4.35
N SER A 121 -8.22 5.61 3.65
CA SER A 121 -8.92 4.43 4.18
C SER A 121 -8.12 3.67 5.23
N GLY A 122 -6.81 3.57 5.02
CA GLY A 122 -5.90 2.77 5.83
C GLY A 122 -4.49 3.32 5.84
N PHE A 123 -3.61 2.58 6.50
CA PHE A 123 -2.19 2.90 6.64
C PHE A 123 -1.30 1.71 6.27
N VAL A 124 -0.29 1.96 5.46
CA VAL A 124 0.79 1.02 5.16
C VAL A 124 2.13 1.72 5.40
N PRO A 125 3.01 1.19 6.27
CA PRO A 125 4.31 1.80 6.53
C PRO A 125 5.24 1.70 5.32
N ALA A 126 6.18 2.64 5.19
CA ALA A 126 7.10 2.72 4.05
C ALA A 126 7.96 1.45 3.82
N ILE A 127 8.25 0.70 4.87
CA ILE A 127 9.01 -0.57 4.78
C ILE A 127 8.12 -1.82 4.89
N TRP A 128 6.80 -1.63 4.77
CA TRP A 128 5.80 -2.71 4.95
C TRP A 128 5.84 -3.41 6.31
N GLU A 129 6.50 -2.84 7.31
CA GLU A 129 6.58 -3.35 8.66
C GLU A 129 6.33 -2.28 9.69
N SER A 130 5.54 -2.60 10.70
CA SER A 130 5.18 -1.70 11.79
C SER A 130 5.57 -2.27 13.14
N SER A 131 6.24 -1.45 13.94
CA SER A 131 6.40 -1.77 15.37
C SER A 131 5.04 -1.76 16.09
N PRO A 132 4.91 -2.46 17.24
CA PRO A 132 3.68 -2.41 18.03
C PRO A 132 3.24 -1.00 18.42
N LYS A 133 4.17 -0.05 18.56
CA LYS A 133 3.84 1.37 18.82
C LYS A 133 3.14 2.02 17.63
N VAL A 134 3.60 1.74 16.41
CA VAL A 134 2.96 2.25 15.19
C VAL A 134 1.57 1.66 15.04
N LEU A 135 1.41 0.35 15.21
CA LEU A 135 0.10 -0.32 15.13
C LEU A 135 -0.91 0.29 16.11
N ARG A 136 -0.49 0.55 17.38
CA ARG A 136 -1.35 1.22 18.36
C ARG A 136 -1.70 2.65 17.95
N ALA A 137 -0.71 3.45 17.53
CA ALA A 137 -0.94 4.82 17.10
C ALA A 137 -1.92 4.88 15.92
N VAL A 138 -1.75 4.01 14.90
CA VAL A 138 -2.66 3.91 13.74
C VAL A 138 -4.08 3.57 14.17
N LYS A 139 -4.25 2.60 15.10
CA LYS A 139 -5.56 2.26 15.67
C LYS A 139 -6.18 3.43 16.43
N ASN A 140 -5.42 4.08 17.32
CA ASN A 140 -5.88 5.18 18.17
C ASN A 140 -6.38 6.39 17.38
N ILE A 141 -5.76 6.65 16.21
CA ILE A 141 -6.19 7.77 15.34
C ILE A 141 -7.36 7.39 14.45
N GLY A 142 -7.80 6.14 14.44
CA GLY A 142 -9.00 5.70 13.75
C GLY A 142 -8.80 5.49 12.24
N PHE A 143 -7.70 4.91 11.80
CA PHE A 143 -7.63 4.31 10.47
C PHE A 143 -8.52 3.06 10.41
N GLY A 144 -9.06 2.74 9.24
CA GLY A 144 -9.87 1.55 9.03
C GLY A 144 -9.04 0.27 9.12
N PHE A 145 -7.82 0.30 8.60
CA PHE A 145 -6.88 -0.82 8.64
C PHE A 145 -5.42 -0.37 8.67
N CYS A 146 -4.55 -1.32 9.02
CA CYS A 146 -3.09 -1.20 8.88
C CYS A 146 -2.54 -2.49 8.27
N VAL A 147 -1.61 -2.38 7.32
CA VAL A 147 -0.86 -3.52 6.80
C VAL A 147 0.51 -3.56 7.45
N SER A 148 0.95 -4.75 7.86
CA SER A 148 2.31 -4.96 8.38
C SER A 148 2.75 -6.40 8.11
N GLY A 149 3.78 -6.58 7.27
CA GLY A 149 4.17 -7.88 6.77
C GLY A 149 3.02 -8.55 6.01
N ASN A 150 2.81 -9.83 6.24
CA ASN A 150 1.70 -10.57 5.64
C ASN A 150 0.34 -10.29 6.33
N ASN A 151 0.30 -9.43 7.35
CA ASN A 151 -0.90 -9.19 8.15
C ASN A 151 -1.60 -7.88 7.80
N ILE A 152 -2.93 -7.94 7.72
CA ILE A 152 -3.81 -6.80 7.55
C ILE A 152 -4.70 -6.70 8.79
N TYR A 153 -4.51 -5.65 9.56
CA TYR A 153 -5.23 -5.39 10.81
C TYR A 153 -6.48 -4.57 10.51
N ARG A 154 -7.66 -5.17 10.50
CA ARG A 154 -8.94 -4.47 10.41
C ARG A 154 -9.35 -4.01 11.80
N TYR A 155 -9.52 -2.70 11.99
CA TYR A 155 -9.75 -2.14 13.31
C TYR A 155 -11.22 -2.06 13.72
N SER A 156 -12.16 -2.23 12.80
CA SER A 156 -13.59 -2.20 13.11
C SER A 156 -14.04 -3.33 14.05
N ASP A 157 -13.38 -4.48 13.97
CA ASP A 157 -13.69 -5.69 14.75
C ASP A 157 -12.45 -6.40 15.34
N ASP A 158 -11.29 -5.76 15.24
CA ASP A 158 -9.99 -6.31 15.69
C ASP A 158 -9.60 -7.64 15.00
N THR A 159 -10.05 -7.85 13.76
CA THR A 159 -9.67 -9.02 12.96
C THR A 159 -8.32 -8.78 12.28
N ILE A 160 -7.49 -9.82 12.23
CA ILE A 160 -6.25 -9.85 11.47
C ILE A 160 -6.44 -10.82 10.29
N PHE A 161 -6.31 -10.32 9.08
CA PHE A 161 -6.22 -11.14 7.88
C PHE A 161 -4.77 -11.40 7.55
N THR A 162 -4.43 -12.63 7.14
CA THR A 162 -3.06 -13.02 6.82
C THR A 162 -3.02 -13.62 5.43
N THR A 163 -2.16 -13.09 4.57
CA THR A 163 -1.85 -13.67 3.26
C THR A 163 -0.76 -14.74 3.38
N SER A 164 -0.72 -15.66 2.43
CA SER A 164 0.30 -16.71 2.38
C SER A 164 1.69 -16.09 2.15
N GLU A 165 1.81 -15.19 1.17
CA GLU A 165 3.07 -14.56 0.81
C GLU A 165 2.90 -13.09 0.40
N LYS A 166 4.02 -12.36 0.35
CA LYS A 166 4.09 -11.00 -0.20
C LYS A 166 5.20 -10.90 -1.24
N ILE A 167 4.89 -10.29 -2.36
CA ILE A 167 5.83 -10.01 -3.44
C ILE A 167 6.01 -8.50 -3.55
N ILE A 168 7.24 -8.03 -3.42
CA ILE A 168 7.57 -6.61 -3.51
C ILE A 168 8.60 -6.43 -4.62
N SER A 169 8.33 -5.51 -5.53
CA SER A 169 9.37 -5.04 -6.43
C SER A 169 10.25 -4.05 -5.67
N GLU A 170 11.46 -4.44 -5.34
CA GLU A 170 12.42 -3.54 -4.68
C GLU A 170 13.42 -2.96 -5.69
N GLY A 171 13.13 -1.77 -6.22
CA GLY A 171 14.07 -1.00 -7.05
C GLY A 171 14.74 -1.84 -8.15
N GLN A 172 16.07 -1.98 -8.13
CA GLN A 172 16.84 -2.79 -9.08
C GLN A 172 17.02 -4.26 -8.65
N ARG A 173 16.53 -4.64 -7.47
CA ARG A 173 16.61 -6.04 -7.01
C ARG A 173 15.53 -6.83 -7.72
N SER A 174 15.91 -8.03 -8.17
CA SER A 174 14.96 -9.01 -8.70
C SER A 174 13.85 -9.25 -7.68
N LEU A 175 12.62 -9.40 -8.19
CA LEU A 175 11.54 -9.98 -7.40
C LEU A 175 12.07 -11.26 -6.75
N ASN A 176 11.84 -11.41 -5.44
CA ASN A 176 12.10 -12.71 -4.80
C ASN A 176 10.95 -13.66 -5.14
N LEU A 177 10.95 -14.10 -6.43
CA LEU A 177 9.92 -14.99 -6.95
C LEU A 177 10.12 -16.42 -6.48
N GLU A 178 11.39 -16.83 -6.20
CA GLU A 178 11.68 -18.22 -5.83
C GLU A 178 10.92 -18.67 -4.58
N ASP A 179 10.86 -17.81 -3.54
CA ASP A 179 10.12 -18.11 -2.32
C ASP A 179 8.60 -18.04 -2.54
N SER A 180 8.15 -17.28 -3.51
CA SER A 180 6.73 -17.08 -3.81
C SER A 180 6.16 -18.10 -4.80
N LEU A 181 7.02 -18.79 -5.58
CA LEU A 181 6.57 -19.76 -6.58
C LEU A 181 5.78 -20.91 -5.97
N ILE A 182 6.20 -21.39 -4.81
CA ILE A 182 5.51 -22.48 -4.11
C ILE A 182 4.10 -22.07 -3.73
N GLU A 183 3.94 -20.88 -3.16
CA GLU A 183 2.63 -20.36 -2.76
C GLU A 183 1.73 -20.08 -3.97
N ILE A 184 2.32 -19.62 -5.08
CA ILE A 184 1.62 -19.44 -6.36
C ILE A 184 1.13 -20.78 -6.89
N GLU A 185 1.98 -21.82 -6.90
CA GLU A 185 1.61 -23.17 -7.37
C GLU A 185 0.53 -23.82 -6.50
N LEU A 186 0.53 -23.53 -5.20
CA LEU A 186 -0.49 -24.01 -4.26
C LEU A 186 -1.79 -23.20 -4.32
N GLY A 187 -1.83 -22.11 -5.08
CA GLY A 187 -2.98 -21.22 -5.15
C GLY A 187 -3.15 -20.32 -3.93
N GLY A 188 -2.11 -20.11 -3.14
CA GLY A 188 -2.14 -19.29 -1.93
C GLY A 188 -2.50 -17.82 -2.21
N SER A 189 -2.88 -17.10 -1.16
CA SER A 189 -3.19 -15.67 -1.25
C SER A 189 -1.93 -14.81 -1.20
N LEU A 190 -1.88 -13.75 -2.00
CA LEU A 190 -0.70 -12.91 -2.18
C LEU A 190 -0.98 -11.45 -1.83
N GLN A 191 0.02 -10.76 -1.27
CA GLN A 191 0.11 -9.30 -1.33
C GLN A 191 1.16 -8.93 -2.38
N ILE A 192 0.83 -8.05 -3.32
CA ILE A 192 1.79 -7.57 -4.33
C ILE A 192 1.91 -6.06 -4.24
N GLY A 193 3.14 -5.59 -4.03
CA GLY A 193 3.52 -4.18 -4.04
C GLY A 193 4.21 -3.81 -5.34
N VAL A 194 3.57 -2.94 -6.11
CA VAL A 194 4.11 -2.34 -7.34
C VAL A 194 4.60 -0.94 -7.01
N HIS A 195 5.69 -0.50 -7.63
CA HIS A 195 6.21 0.86 -7.47
C HIS A 195 6.10 1.67 -8.76
N PRO A 196 6.10 3.00 -8.70
CA PRO A 196 5.99 3.86 -9.88
C PRO A 196 7.00 3.55 -11.00
N PHE A 197 8.19 3.06 -10.65
CA PHE A 197 9.25 2.76 -11.63
C PHE A 197 9.16 1.37 -12.26
N ASP A 198 8.21 0.55 -11.88
CA ASP A 198 8.15 -0.84 -12.30
C ASP A 198 7.71 -1.03 -13.75
N HIS A 199 7.12 0.01 -14.39
CA HIS A 199 6.92 0.02 -15.84
C HIS A 199 8.19 -0.27 -16.65
N ARG A 200 9.38 -0.15 -16.03
CA ARG A 200 10.68 -0.45 -16.64
C ARG A 200 11.09 -1.91 -16.46
N LYS A 201 10.28 -2.72 -15.76
CA LYS A 201 10.60 -4.12 -15.41
C LYS A 201 9.58 -5.06 -16.00
N ASN A 202 9.88 -5.63 -17.15
CA ASN A 202 8.99 -6.56 -17.82
C ASN A 202 8.63 -7.76 -16.93
N GLN A 203 9.58 -8.32 -16.18
CA GLN A 203 9.38 -9.51 -15.36
C GLN A 203 8.21 -9.38 -14.35
N LEU A 204 8.02 -8.22 -13.72
CA LEU A 204 6.89 -8.03 -12.80
C LEU A 204 5.56 -8.15 -13.55
N PHE A 205 5.46 -7.50 -14.70
CA PHE A 205 4.22 -7.49 -15.48
C PHE A 205 3.91 -8.85 -16.07
N GLU A 206 4.94 -9.62 -16.50
CA GLU A 206 4.78 -11.03 -16.92
C GLU A 206 4.18 -11.88 -15.78
N VAL A 207 4.64 -11.68 -14.53
CA VAL A 207 4.08 -12.36 -13.36
C VAL A 207 2.64 -11.96 -13.10
N LEU A 208 2.31 -10.66 -13.18
CA LEU A 208 0.93 -10.19 -12.98
C LEU A 208 -0.02 -10.73 -14.05
N GLU A 209 0.41 -10.77 -15.31
CA GLU A 209 -0.32 -11.37 -16.43
C GLU A 209 -0.54 -12.87 -16.19
N ASP A 210 0.51 -13.61 -15.84
CA ASP A 210 0.43 -15.04 -15.53
C ASP A 210 -0.55 -15.33 -14.38
N LEU A 211 -0.46 -14.58 -13.29
CA LEU A 211 -1.37 -14.73 -12.15
C LEU A 211 -2.82 -14.49 -12.55
N LYS A 212 -3.07 -13.45 -13.35
CA LYS A 212 -4.43 -13.08 -13.76
C LYS A 212 -4.98 -14.01 -14.83
N ASP A 213 -4.29 -14.13 -15.96
CA ASP A 213 -4.86 -14.70 -17.18
C ASP A 213 -4.63 -16.22 -17.27
N ARG A 214 -3.52 -16.73 -16.74
CA ARG A 214 -3.22 -18.17 -16.78
C ARG A 214 -3.68 -18.89 -15.51
N LEU A 215 -3.49 -18.28 -14.33
CA LEU A 215 -3.79 -18.92 -13.06
C LEU A 215 -5.14 -18.48 -12.46
N GLY A 216 -5.75 -17.41 -12.96
CA GLY A 216 -7.10 -17.01 -12.57
C GLY A 216 -7.18 -16.30 -11.21
N TYR A 217 -6.08 -15.70 -10.73
CA TYR A 217 -6.11 -14.92 -9.51
C TYR A 217 -7.00 -13.69 -9.61
N ARG A 218 -7.76 -13.42 -8.55
CA ARG A 218 -8.55 -12.21 -8.39
C ARG A 218 -7.70 -11.08 -7.81
N PHE A 219 -7.61 -9.96 -8.52
CA PHE A 219 -6.94 -8.75 -8.05
C PHE A 219 -7.93 -7.82 -7.35
N ILE A 220 -7.56 -7.32 -6.16
CA ILE A 220 -8.42 -6.46 -5.35
C ILE A 220 -7.59 -5.54 -4.45
N GLY A 221 -8.09 -4.33 -4.15
CA GLY A 221 -7.51 -3.43 -3.15
C GLY A 221 -7.87 -3.83 -1.72
N TYR A 222 -7.15 -3.30 -0.73
CA TYR A 222 -7.34 -3.66 0.69
C TYR A 222 -8.73 -3.35 1.20
N ARG A 223 -9.24 -2.13 0.99
CA ARG A 223 -10.56 -1.72 1.48
C ARG A 223 -11.66 -2.58 0.89
N ASP A 224 -11.59 -2.80 -0.42
CA ASP A 224 -12.62 -3.54 -1.14
C ASP A 224 -12.64 -5.01 -0.68
N TYR A 225 -11.46 -5.61 -0.48
CA TYR A 225 -11.36 -6.94 0.14
C TYR A 225 -11.94 -6.95 1.56
N LEU A 226 -11.49 -6.04 2.44
CA LEU A 226 -11.94 -6.00 3.83
C LEU A 226 -13.43 -5.71 3.97
N SER A 227 -14.05 -5.08 2.97
CA SER A 227 -15.50 -4.83 2.93
C SER A 227 -16.29 -6.03 2.39
N SER A 228 -15.67 -6.92 1.62
CA SER A 228 -16.31 -8.12 1.07
C SER A 228 -16.36 -9.29 2.06
N VAL A 229 -15.49 -9.26 3.08
CA VAL A 229 -15.41 -10.32 4.10
C VAL A 229 -15.98 -9.84 5.44
N SER A 230 -16.95 -10.58 5.94
CA SER A 230 -17.67 -10.29 7.19
C SER A 230 -17.01 -10.90 8.45
#